data_b840403813a8390e4f8b8b7f33ce3c3f
#
_entry.id   b840403813a8390e4f8b8b7f33ce3c3f
#
_cell.length_a   1.000
_cell.length_b   1.000
_cell.length_c   1.000
_cell.angle_alpha   90.00
_cell.angle_beta   90.00
_cell.angle_gamma   90.00
#
_symmetry.space_group_name_H-M   'P 1'
#
loop_
_entity.id
_entity.type
_entity.pdbx_description
1 polymer ?
#
loop_
_entity_poly.entity_id
_entity_poly.type
_entity_poly.pdbx_seq_one_letter_code
_entity_poly.pdbx_strand_id
1 'polypeptide(L)'
;ENYGAKLDAFGAHLQRTYGLTLAYHHHMGAYVESPHDIDQLMAVTDARHVGLLFDTGHAWFGGAGDPVPLLRKHLTRVVHVHCKDVRADVLAQARNDGWSFLTSVLYGAFTVPGDGAIDFAAVLATLHGAGYEGWLVVEAEQDPAVAPSYRYASLGHATLRSIVERLDAAGST
;
A
#
# COMPACT_ATOMS: atom_id res chain seq x y z
N GLU A 1 19.46 -4.33 -19.48
CA GLU A 1 18.33 -3.64 -20.11
C GLU A 1 17.37 -3.11 -19.07
N ASN A 2 16.93 -1.89 -19.26
CA ASN A 2 16.19 -1.10 -18.29
C ASN A 2 14.80 -1.69 -18.00
N TYR A 3 14.57 -2.15 -16.78
CA TYR A 3 13.29 -2.69 -16.32
C TYR A 3 12.15 -1.66 -16.46
N GLY A 4 12.43 -0.39 -16.11
CA GLY A 4 11.48 0.71 -16.25
C GLY A 4 11.02 0.92 -17.68
N ALA A 5 11.91 0.86 -18.67
CA ALA A 5 11.54 1.01 -20.08
C ALA A 5 10.61 -0.11 -20.57
N LYS A 6 10.77 -1.33 -20.04
CA LYS A 6 9.86 -2.44 -20.34
C LYS A 6 8.47 -2.24 -19.71
N LEU A 7 8.43 -1.72 -18.48
CA LEU A 7 7.17 -1.35 -17.83
C LEU A 7 6.47 -0.21 -18.59
N ASP A 8 7.18 0.81 -19.01
CA ASP A 8 6.61 1.90 -19.81
C ASP A 8 6.02 1.41 -21.13
N ALA A 9 6.77 0.57 -21.85
CA ALA A 9 6.28 -0.01 -23.10
C ALA A 9 5.01 -0.85 -22.87
N PHE A 10 4.97 -1.63 -21.80
CA PHE A 10 3.82 -2.45 -21.44
C PHE A 10 2.63 -1.58 -21.00
N GLY A 11 2.85 -0.59 -20.13
CA GLY A 11 1.81 0.34 -19.69
C GLY A 11 1.21 1.13 -20.85
N ALA A 12 2.07 1.63 -21.75
CA ALA A 12 1.62 2.30 -22.97
C ALA A 12 0.79 1.38 -23.88
N HIS A 13 1.17 0.09 -23.98
CA HIS A 13 0.39 -0.89 -24.73
C HIS A 13 -0.98 -1.13 -24.09
N LEU A 14 -1.05 -1.35 -22.79
CA LEU A 14 -2.31 -1.54 -22.07
C LEU A 14 -3.25 -0.36 -22.25
N GLN A 15 -2.73 0.85 -22.11
CA GLN A 15 -3.53 2.07 -22.27
C GLN A 15 -4.08 2.23 -23.69
N ARG A 16 -3.24 2.05 -24.72
CA ARG A 16 -3.67 2.21 -26.13
C ARG A 16 -4.62 1.11 -26.58
N THR A 17 -4.43 -0.11 -26.11
CA THR A 17 -5.18 -1.28 -26.64
C THR A 17 -6.45 -1.54 -25.83
N TYR A 18 -6.43 -1.30 -24.52
CA TYR A 18 -7.50 -1.72 -23.62
C TYR A 18 -8.06 -0.58 -22.76
N GLY A 19 -7.47 0.62 -22.79
CA GLY A 19 -7.83 1.72 -21.90
C GLY A 19 -7.51 1.46 -20.41
N LEU A 20 -6.56 0.54 -20.14
CA LEU A 20 -6.18 0.16 -18.79
C LEU A 20 -4.95 0.91 -18.30
N THR A 21 -4.94 1.29 -17.04
CA THR A 21 -3.77 1.86 -16.37
C THR A 21 -2.97 0.75 -15.70
N LEU A 22 -1.65 0.71 -15.96
CA LEU A 22 -0.74 -0.17 -15.24
C LEU A 22 -0.46 0.41 -13.86
N ALA A 23 -0.82 -0.32 -12.80
CA ALA A 23 -0.48 0.00 -11.42
C ALA A 23 0.62 -0.94 -10.93
N TYR A 24 1.80 -0.40 -10.62
CA TYR A 24 2.91 -1.21 -10.10
C TYR A 24 2.75 -1.38 -8.59
N HIS A 25 2.65 -2.62 -8.13
CA HIS A 25 2.59 -2.97 -6.71
C HIS A 25 4.01 -3.25 -6.19
N HIS A 26 4.56 -2.35 -5.37
CA HIS A 26 5.75 -2.64 -4.58
C HIS A 26 5.41 -3.64 -3.47
N HIS A 27 6.31 -4.54 -3.18
CA HIS A 27 6.00 -5.65 -2.30
C HIS A 27 7.25 -6.16 -1.60
N MET A 28 7.14 -6.52 -0.33
CA MET A 28 8.21 -7.17 0.40
C MET A 28 8.60 -8.49 -0.26
N GLY A 29 9.92 -8.73 -0.39
CA GLY A 29 10.46 -9.90 -1.08
C GLY A 29 10.39 -9.83 -2.62
N ALA A 30 9.92 -8.72 -3.20
CA ALA A 30 9.91 -8.47 -4.63
C ALA A 30 11.12 -7.63 -5.06
N TYR A 31 11.23 -7.36 -6.36
CA TYR A 31 12.33 -6.58 -6.94
C TYR A 31 12.30 -5.10 -6.53
N VAL A 32 11.11 -4.56 -6.27
CA VAL A 32 10.90 -3.21 -5.76
C VAL A 32 10.25 -3.36 -4.39
N GLU A 33 11.03 -3.20 -3.33
CA GLU A 33 10.62 -3.44 -1.94
C GLU A 33 10.78 -2.19 -1.09
N SER A 34 11.99 -1.62 -1.07
CA SER A 34 12.32 -0.50 -0.19
C SER A 34 11.82 0.86 -0.72
N PRO A 35 11.74 1.90 0.14
CA PRO A 35 11.48 3.27 -0.32
C PRO A 35 12.42 3.73 -1.41
N HIS A 36 13.70 3.33 -1.34
CA HIS A 36 14.69 3.65 -2.36
C HIS A 36 14.36 3.00 -3.71
N ASP A 37 13.93 1.73 -3.72
CA ASP A 37 13.55 1.04 -4.95
C ASP A 37 12.32 1.66 -5.59
N ILE A 38 11.34 2.06 -4.75
CA ILE A 38 10.14 2.79 -5.20
C ILE A 38 10.56 4.13 -5.83
N ASP A 39 11.45 4.87 -5.17
CA ASP A 39 11.97 6.14 -5.69
C ASP A 39 12.62 5.94 -7.05
N GLN A 40 13.47 4.94 -7.20
CA GLN A 40 14.13 4.64 -8.46
C GLN A 40 13.14 4.23 -9.55
N LEU A 41 12.19 3.36 -9.24
CA LEU A 41 11.17 2.95 -10.21
C LEU A 41 10.36 4.15 -10.70
N MET A 42 9.90 5.00 -9.79
CA MET A 42 9.13 6.19 -10.14
C MET A 42 9.94 7.21 -10.95
N ALA A 43 11.26 7.29 -10.72
CA ALA A 43 12.15 8.18 -11.46
C ALA A 43 12.45 7.70 -12.90
N VAL A 44 12.44 6.38 -13.13
CA VAL A 44 12.80 5.80 -14.45
C VAL A 44 11.58 5.37 -15.27
N THR A 45 10.36 5.63 -14.79
CA THR A 45 9.11 5.31 -15.50
C THR A 45 8.28 6.56 -15.75
N ASP A 46 7.57 6.57 -16.90
CA ASP A 46 6.67 7.66 -17.27
C ASP A 46 5.36 7.59 -16.48
N ALA A 47 4.98 8.69 -15.85
CA ALA A 47 3.73 8.81 -15.07
C ALA A 47 2.46 8.55 -15.90
N ARG A 48 2.52 8.72 -17.23
CA ARG A 48 1.41 8.44 -18.12
C ARG A 48 1.18 6.95 -18.34
N HIS A 49 2.19 6.13 -18.12
CA HIS A 49 2.16 4.71 -18.45
C HIS A 49 2.17 3.80 -17.22
N VAL A 50 2.85 4.23 -16.14
CA VAL A 50 3.04 3.43 -14.94
C VAL A 50 2.59 4.23 -13.72
N GLY A 51 1.47 3.85 -13.13
CA GLY A 51 1.03 4.32 -11.83
C GLY A 51 1.61 3.47 -10.70
N LEU A 52 1.44 3.94 -9.47
CA LEU A 52 1.82 3.23 -8.26
C LEU A 52 0.57 2.66 -7.58
N LEU A 53 0.55 1.37 -7.34
CA LEU A 53 -0.28 0.77 -6.32
C LEU A 53 0.49 0.91 -5.01
N PHE A 54 0.03 1.78 -4.14
CA PHE A 54 0.67 2.04 -2.85
C PHE A 54 0.09 1.11 -1.77
N ASP A 55 0.93 0.25 -1.22
CA ASP A 55 0.57 -0.63 -0.12
C ASP A 55 1.21 -0.13 1.18
N THR A 56 0.38 0.22 2.16
CA THR A 56 0.83 0.82 3.42
C THR A 56 1.63 -0.14 4.28
N GLY A 57 1.27 -1.42 4.31
CA GLY A 57 1.95 -2.44 5.09
C GLY A 57 3.30 -2.83 4.50
N HIS A 58 3.34 -3.04 3.17
CA HIS A 58 4.61 -3.32 2.49
C HIS A 58 5.56 -2.14 2.54
N ALA A 59 5.06 -0.90 2.47
CA ALA A 59 5.89 0.29 2.67
C ALA A 59 6.54 0.29 4.05
N TRP A 60 5.76 0.02 5.11
CA TRP A 60 6.30 -0.06 6.48
C TRP A 60 7.33 -1.18 6.60
N PHE A 61 7.00 -2.38 6.14
CA PHE A 61 7.88 -3.55 6.21
C PHE A 61 9.17 -3.32 5.42
N GLY A 62 9.08 -2.74 4.22
CA GLY A 62 10.22 -2.42 3.35
C GLY A 62 11.15 -1.32 3.88
N GLY A 63 10.85 -0.72 5.03
CA GLY A 63 11.73 0.20 5.73
C GLY A 63 11.25 1.65 5.83
N ALA A 64 10.08 1.99 5.31
CA ALA A 64 9.53 3.34 5.45
C ALA A 64 9.18 3.71 6.91
N GLY A 65 8.86 2.71 7.75
CA GLY A 65 8.22 2.97 9.03
C GLY A 65 6.85 3.61 8.78
N ASP A 66 6.59 4.82 9.27
CA ASP A 66 5.39 5.56 8.89
C ASP A 66 5.28 5.68 7.35
N PRO A 67 4.22 5.17 6.71
CA PRO A 67 4.08 5.21 5.26
C PRO A 67 3.70 6.58 4.70
N VAL A 68 3.23 7.52 5.54
CA VAL A 68 2.70 8.83 5.09
C VAL A 68 3.73 9.68 4.37
N PRO A 69 4.99 9.82 4.82
CA PRO A 69 6.01 10.57 4.08
C PRO A 69 6.28 10.00 2.68
N LEU A 70 6.35 8.67 2.55
CA LEU A 70 6.54 8.02 1.25
C LEU A 70 5.32 8.19 0.34
N LEU A 71 4.11 8.05 0.90
CA LEU A 71 2.86 8.31 0.19
C LEU A 71 2.83 9.75 -0.37
N ARG A 72 3.13 10.74 0.45
CA ARG A 72 3.17 12.16 0.03
C ARG A 72 4.16 12.39 -1.11
N LYS A 73 5.31 11.75 -1.05
CA LYS A 73 6.36 11.88 -2.08
C LYS A 73 5.89 11.41 -3.46
N HIS A 74 5.10 10.34 -3.50
CA HIS A 74 4.67 9.71 -4.74
C HIS A 74 3.17 9.90 -5.05
N LEU A 75 2.50 10.81 -4.36
CA LEU A 75 1.05 10.98 -4.36
C LEU A 75 0.45 11.13 -5.76
N THR A 76 1.13 11.88 -6.65
CA THR A 76 0.71 12.08 -8.05
C THR A 76 0.82 10.82 -8.93
N ARG A 77 1.51 9.80 -8.44
CA ARG A 77 1.68 8.50 -9.12
C ARG A 77 0.71 7.44 -8.59
N VAL A 78 0.08 7.68 -7.43
CA VAL A 78 -0.80 6.71 -6.79
C VAL A 78 -2.12 6.60 -7.55
N VAL A 79 -2.40 5.40 -8.05
CA VAL A 79 -3.63 5.09 -8.80
C VAL A 79 -4.46 4.00 -8.13
N HIS A 80 -3.91 3.33 -7.12
CA HIS A 80 -4.56 2.28 -6.34
C HIS A 80 -3.92 2.20 -4.96
N VAL A 81 -4.69 1.84 -3.93
CA VAL A 81 -4.18 1.75 -2.55
C VAL A 81 -4.60 0.43 -1.90
N HIS A 82 -3.62 -0.31 -1.41
CA HIS A 82 -3.86 -1.38 -0.45
C HIS A 82 -3.68 -0.83 0.97
N CYS A 83 -4.76 -0.93 1.72
CA CYS A 83 -4.82 -0.57 3.13
C CYS A 83 -4.50 -1.82 3.97
N LYS A 84 -3.22 -2.10 4.08
CA LYS A 84 -2.65 -3.19 4.88
C LYS A 84 -2.02 -2.58 6.13
N ASP A 85 -2.39 -3.09 7.30
CA ASP A 85 -1.82 -2.65 8.58
C ASP A 85 -0.71 -3.61 9.04
N VAL A 86 0.07 -3.19 10.02
CA VAL A 86 1.17 -3.99 10.58
C VAL A 86 1.12 -4.00 12.10
N ARG A 87 1.48 -5.13 12.71
CA ARG A 87 1.77 -5.20 14.14
C ARG A 87 3.25 -4.92 14.36
N ALA A 88 3.53 -3.73 14.89
CA ALA A 88 4.88 -3.19 14.98
C ALA A 88 5.84 -4.04 15.84
N ASP A 89 5.33 -4.66 16.90
CA ASP A 89 6.08 -5.55 17.78
C ASP A 89 6.48 -6.85 17.06
N VAL A 90 5.54 -7.48 16.35
CA VAL A 90 5.81 -8.68 15.54
C VAL A 90 6.80 -8.38 14.42
N LEU A 91 6.65 -7.22 13.78
CA LEU A 91 7.58 -6.77 12.74
C LEU A 91 9.00 -6.52 13.30
N ALA A 92 9.10 -5.91 14.49
CA ALA A 92 10.39 -5.72 15.14
C ALA A 92 11.06 -7.06 15.45
N GLN A 93 10.30 -8.03 15.94
CA GLN A 93 10.81 -9.38 16.17
C GLN A 93 11.24 -10.05 14.86
N ALA A 94 10.42 -9.98 13.81
CA ALA A 94 10.75 -10.54 12.50
C ALA A 94 12.09 -10.04 11.96
N ARG A 95 12.37 -8.74 12.13
CA ARG A 95 13.64 -8.12 11.73
C ARG A 95 14.80 -8.61 12.59
N ASN A 96 14.63 -8.64 13.92
CA ASN A 96 15.68 -9.07 14.85
C ASN A 96 16.09 -10.53 14.62
N ASP A 97 15.11 -11.39 14.33
CA ASP A 97 15.31 -12.83 14.18
C ASP A 97 15.56 -13.24 12.70
N GLY A 98 15.55 -12.29 11.77
CA GLY A 98 15.79 -12.54 10.34
C GLY A 98 14.74 -13.45 9.70
N TRP A 99 13.47 -13.28 10.08
CA TRP A 99 12.38 -14.10 9.53
C TRP A 99 12.18 -13.89 8.04
N SER A 100 11.82 -14.96 7.34
CA SER A 100 11.34 -14.85 5.96
C SER A 100 10.01 -14.08 5.91
N PHE A 101 9.66 -13.59 4.71
CA PHE A 101 8.34 -12.98 4.48
C PHE A 101 7.20 -13.91 4.94
N LEU A 102 7.19 -15.17 4.47
CA LEU A 102 6.16 -16.12 4.84
C LEU A 102 6.11 -16.37 6.36
N THR A 103 7.26 -16.50 7.01
CA THR A 103 7.33 -16.63 8.48
C THR A 103 6.69 -15.42 9.14
N SER A 104 7.02 -14.22 8.71
CA SER A 104 6.44 -12.97 9.24
C SER A 104 4.92 -12.93 9.08
N VAL A 105 4.39 -13.35 7.92
CA VAL A 105 2.95 -13.47 7.66
C VAL A 105 2.30 -14.46 8.64
N LEU A 106 2.85 -15.65 8.79
CA LEU A 106 2.30 -16.71 9.66
C LEU A 106 2.30 -16.30 11.14
N TYR A 107 3.29 -15.51 11.57
CA TYR A 107 3.33 -14.94 12.92
C TYR A 107 2.53 -13.64 13.07
N GLY A 108 1.82 -13.22 12.02
CA GLY A 108 0.86 -12.12 12.07
C GLY A 108 1.48 -10.73 12.03
N ALA A 109 2.59 -10.54 11.32
CA ALA A 109 3.19 -9.23 11.10
C ALA A 109 2.23 -8.27 10.38
N PHE A 110 1.41 -8.79 9.45
CA PHE A 110 0.37 -8.02 8.75
C PHE A 110 -1.00 -8.23 9.37
N THR A 111 -1.83 -7.19 9.25
CA THR A 111 -3.22 -7.18 9.69
C THR A 111 -4.05 -6.16 8.89
N VAL A 112 -5.27 -5.91 9.33
CA VAL A 112 -6.20 -4.97 8.68
C VAL A 112 -6.20 -3.62 9.38
N PRO A 113 -6.63 -2.53 8.71
CA PRO A 113 -6.79 -1.22 9.33
C PRO A 113 -7.57 -1.26 10.64
N GLY A 114 -6.97 -0.67 11.68
CA GLY A 114 -7.55 -0.60 13.03
C GLY A 114 -7.16 -1.75 13.98
N ASP A 115 -6.35 -2.70 13.51
CA ASP A 115 -5.80 -3.79 14.33
C ASP A 115 -4.25 -3.76 14.37
N GLY A 116 -3.64 -2.70 13.87
CA GLY A 116 -2.19 -2.52 13.82
C GLY A 116 -1.74 -1.13 14.23
N ALA A 117 -0.58 -0.74 13.74
CA ALA A 117 0.13 0.47 14.17
C ALA A 117 0.07 1.63 13.17
N ILE A 118 -0.47 1.43 11.95
CA ILE A 118 -0.52 2.48 10.93
C ILE A 118 -1.63 3.49 11.25
N ASP A 119 -1.28 4.77 11.22
CA ASP A 119 -2.28 5.86 11.33
C ASP A 119 -3.04 6.02 10.01
N PHE A 120 -4.10 5.24 9.84
CA PHE A 120 -4.96 5.34 8.66
C PHE A 120 -5.72 6.66 8.58
N ALA A 121 -5.90 7.40 9.67
CA ALA A 121 -6.48 8.73 9.59
C ALA A 121 -5.54 9.69 8.85
N ALA A 122 -4.24 9.64 9.14
CA ALA A 122 -3.22 10.43 8.43
C ALA A 122 -3.04 9.97 6.97
N VAL A 123 -3.08 8.67 6.70
CA VAL A 123 -3.02 8.12 5.32
C VAL A 123 -4.21 8.64 4.51
N LEU A 124 -5.44 8.45 5.00
CA LEU A 124 -6.65 8.83 4.26
C LEU A 124 -6.80 10.34 4.15
N ALA A 125 -6.42 11.12 5.16
CA ALA A 125 -6.40 12.59 5.06
C ALA A 125 -5.42 13.06 3.98
N THR A 126 -4.28 12.37 3.82
CA THR A 126 -3.31 12.68 2.75
C THR A 126 -3.89 12.40 1.37
N LEU A 127 -4.56 11.28 1.17
CA LEU A 127 -5.21 10.91 -0.08
C LEU A 127 -6.40 11.84 -0.40
N HIS A 128 -7.27 12.08 0.58
CA HIS A 128 -8.43 12.96 0.45
C HIS A 128 -8.02 14.40 0.10
N GLY A 129 -7.01 14.95 0.79
CA GLY A 129 -6.49 16.29 0.50
C GLY A 129 -5.88 16.47 -0.89
N ALA A 130 -5.52 15.36 -1.55
CA ALA A 130 -5.05 15.34 -2.93
C ALA A 130 -6.14 15.05 -3.97
N GLY A 131 -7.39 14.87 -3.53
CA GLY A 131 -8.50 14.51 -4.43
C GLY A 131 -8.38 13.10 -5.01
N TYR A 132 -7.85 12.14 -4.25
CA TYR A 132 -7.77 10.76 -4.68
C TYR A 132 -9.15 10.11 -4.77
N GLU A 133 -9.52 9.58 -5.93
CA GLU A 133 -10.82 8.93 -6.21
C GLU A 133 -10.69 7.44 -6.56
N GLY A 134 -9.54 6.83 -6.26
CA GLY A 134 -9.27 5.42 -6.54
C GLY A 134 -9.81 4.46 -5.47
N TRP A 135 -9.49 3.18 -5.63
CA TRP A 135 -9.88 2.13 -4.69
C TRP A 135 -9.03 2.17 -3.42
N LEU A 136 -9.70 1.99 -2.28
CA LEU A 136 -9.09 1.68 -0.98
C LEU A 136 -9.41 0.21 -0.66
N VAL A 137 -8.44 -0.65 -0.86
CA VAL A 137 -8.64 -2.10 -0.71
C VAL A 137 -8.14 -2.54 0.66
N VAL A 138 -9.03 -3.10 1.47
CA VAL A 138 -8.62 -3.80 2.70
C VAL A 138 -7.92 -5.09 2.29
N GLU A 139 -6.63 -5.15 2.54
CA GLU A 139 -5.84 -6.32 2.26
C GLU A 139 -5.01 -6.68 3.49
N ALA A 140 -4.99 -7.96 3.82
CA ALA A 140 -4.18 -8.48 4.91
C ALA A 140 -3.70 -9.88 4.56
N GLU A 141 -2.41 -10.05 4.56
CA GLU A 141 -1.78 -11.36 4.40
C GLU A 141 -1.73 -12.01 5.78
N GLN A 142 -2.70 -12.85 6.07
CA GLN A 142 -2.88 -13.49 7.37
C GLN A 142 -3.21 -14.97 7.21
N ASP A 143 -2.82 -15.78 8.20
CA ASP A 143 -3.28 -17.16 8.32
C ASP A 143 -4.76 -17.18 8.72
N PRO A 144 -5.67 -17.68 7.86
CA PRO A 144 -7.11 -17.70 8.15
C PRO A 144 -7.48 -18.61 9.34
N ALA A 145 -6.59 -19.51 9.76
CA ALA A 145 -6.80 -20.36 10.93
C ALA A 145 -6.79 -19.54 12.24
N VAL A 146 -6.00 -18.47 12.29
CA VAL A 146 -5.89 -17.60 13.47
C VAL A 146 -6.54 -16.22 13.26
N ALA A 147 -6.72 -15.81 12.01
CA ALA A 147 -7.34 -14.55 11.61
C ALA A 147 -8.53 -14.80 10.66
N PRO A 148 -9.74 -15.14 11.15
CA PRO A 148 -10.90 -15.42 10.32
C PRO A 148 -11.19 -14.28 9.34
N SER A 149 -11.12 -14.54 8.04
CA SER A 149 -11.07 -13.54 6.97
C SER A 149 -12.25 -12.57 7.00
N TYR A 150 -13.48 -13.08 7.21
CA TYR A 150 -14.66 -12.22 7.26
C TYR A 150 -14.61 -11.22 8.43
N ARG A 151 -14.18 -11.66 9.62
CA ARG A 151 -14.07 -10.80 10.80
C ARG A 151 -13.06 -9.68 10.56
N TYR A 152 -11.88 -10.01 10.06
CA TYR A 152 -10.82 -9.04 9.82
C TYR A 152 -11.16 -8.10 8.66
N ALA A 153 -11.69 -8.59 7.55
CA ALA A 153 -12.16 -7.74 6.45
C ALA A 153 -13.25 -6.76 6.90
N SER A 154 -14.20 -7.22 7.73
CA SER A 154 -15.24 -6.36 8.29
C SER A 154 -14.69 -5.28 9.20
N LEU A 155 -13.69 -5.61 10.04
CA LEU A 155 -13.00 -4.63 10.90
C LEU A 155 -12.30 -3.55 10.07
N GLY A 156 -11.47 -3.98 9.11
CA GLY A 156 -10.74 -3.04 8.25
C GLY A 156 -11.68 -2.14 7.45
N HIS A 157 -12.73 -2.70 6.87
CA HIS A 157 -13.74 -1.93 6.14
C HIS A 157 -14.43 -0.91 7.05
N ALA A 158 -14.89 -1.31 8.24
CA ALA A 158 -15.55 -0.40 9.18
C ALA A 158 -14.63 0.74 9.62
N THR A 159 -13.36 0.44 9.88
CA THR A 159 -12.35 1.43 10.24
C THR A 159 -12.15 2.46 9.14
N LEU A 160 -11.87 2.03 7.90
CA LEU A 160 -11.68 2.94 6.77
C LEU A 160 -12.91 3.77 6.49
N ARG A 161 -14.09 3.14 6.47
CA ARG A 161 -15.37 3.82 6.24
C ARG A 161 -15.61 4.93 7.26
N SER A 162 -15.41 4.66 8.54
CA SER A 162 -15.56 5.66 9.60
C SER A 162 -14.62 6.86 9.44
N ILE A 163 -13.39 6.64 8.93
CA ILE A 163 -12.45 7.72 8.67
C ILE A 163 -12.92 8.56 7.47
N VAL A 164 -13.29 7.91 6.35
CA VAL A 164 -13.78 8.61 5.15
C VAL A 164 -14.99 9.47 5.48
N GLU A 165 -16.01 8.91 6.17
CA GLU A 165 -17.21 9.67 6.57
C GLU A 165 -16.88 10.93 7.40
N ARG A 166 -15.86 10.89 8.27
CA ARG A 166 -15.42 12.07 9.02
C ARG A 166 -14.69 13.10 8.15
N LEU A 167 -13.89 12.65 7.18
CA LEU A 167 -13.18 13.55 6.27
C LEU A 167 -14.18 14.28 5.35
N ASP A 168 -15.16 13.57 4.80
CA ASP A 168 -16.19 14.15 3.94
C ASP A 168 -17.02 15.18 4.70
N ALA A 169 -17.41 14.89 5.95
CA ALA A 169 -18.14 15.82 6.80
C ALA A 169 -17.34 17.10 7.11
N ALA A 170 -16.03 16.97 7.30
CA ALA A 170 -15.16 18.14 7.55
C ALA A 170 -14.90 19.00 6.30
N GLY A 171 -14.91 18.40 5.11
CA GLY A 171 -14.73 19.11 3.85
C GLY A 171 -15.99 19.82 3.33
N SER A 172 -17.16 19.55 3.95
CA SER A 172 -18.45 20.12 3.55
C SER A 172 -18.83 21.39 4.32
N THR A 173 -17.97 21.86 5.22
CA THR A 173 -18.11 23.11 6.00
C THR A 173 -17.18 24.18 5.49
#